data_d3670f73b2cf87711097ac97203bbe61
#
_entry.id   d3670f73b2cf87711097ac97203bbe61
#
_cell.length_a   1.000
_cell.length_b   1.000
_cell.length_c   1.000
_cell.angle_alpha   90.00
_cell.angle_beta   90.00
_cell.angle_gamma   90.00
#
_symmetry.space_group_name_H-M   'P 1'
#
loop_
_entity.id
_entity.type
_entity.pdbx_description
1 polymer ?
#
loop_
_entity_poly.entity_id
_entity_poly.type
_entity_poly.pdbx_seq_one_letter_code
_entity_poly.pdbx_strand_id
1 'polypeptide(L)'
;VQRLQALLQGQYEAFCPKIFNGGKQAVYGGYKTNPNLSIVGTNKDFLAVNQHNIELGRNLNDEDVEFARSVVVIGQDIKKRLFPNPNESPLDKFVKIGGKTYRVIGVLAAKGGAFGTSDDNLALIPITRYFVDYGKYNRSINVAIQAKSQAEFEKTMDKAIGAMRVVRGLEADEENDFEIYSNDSLISTFEEIAGIVTNREHSSSVSLRSSLQA
;
A
#
# COMPACT_ATOMS: atom_id res chain seq x y z
N VAL A 1 8.03 13.81 2.11
CA VAL A 1 6.59 13.59 2.02
C VAL A 1 5.84 14.88 2.25
N GLN A 2 6.02 15.56 3.40
CA GLN A 2 5.30 16.81 3.71
C GLN A 2 5.53 17.92 2.68
N ARG A 3 6.78 18.13 2.23
CA ARG A 3 7.10 19.12 1.19
C ARG A 3 6.42 18.79 -0.15
N LEU A 4 6.40 17.52 -0.55
CA LEU A 4 5.71 17.07 -1.75
C LEU A 4 4.20 17.31 -1.65
N GLN A 5 3.60 16.96 -0.53
CA GLN A 5 2.18 17.18 -0.27
C GLN A 5 1.81 18.67 -0.32
N ALA A 6 2.63 19.55 0.25
CA ALA A 6 2.42 21.00 0.22
C ALA A 6 2.49 21.56 -1.19
N LEU A 7 3.44 21.12 -2.03
CA LEU A 7 3.58 21.55 -3.43
C LEU A 7 2.38 21.11 -4.28
N LEU A 8 1.72 20.01 -3.93
CA LEU A 8 0.59 19.45 -4.66
C LEU A 8 -0.77 19.85 -4.08
N GLN A 9 -0.81 20.68 -3.04
CA GLN A 9 -2.05 21.05 -2.38
C GLN A 9 -3.11 21.56 -3.37
N GLY A 10 -4.32 21.00 -3.28
CA GLY A 10 -5.44 21.33 -4.17
C GLY A 10 -5.39 20.69 -5.57
N GLN A 11 -4.36 19.90 -5.89
CA GLN A 11 -4.18 19.25 -7.20
C GLN A 11 -4.60 17.77 -7.23
N TYR A 12 -4.96 17.17 -6.08
CA TYR A 12 -5.30 15.76 -5.95
C TYR A 12 -6.58 15.59 -5.14
N GLU A 13 -7.22 14.44 -5.28
CA GLU A 13 -8.33 13.98 -4.44
C GLU A 13 -7.79 13.29 -3.18
N ALA A 14 -6.81 12.40 -3.34
CA ALA A 14 -6.16 11.71 -2.23
C ALA A 14 -4.63 11.67 -2.41
N PHE A 15 -3.90 11.78 -1.30
CA PHE A 15 -2.43 11.72 -1.23
C PHE A 15 -2.02 10.71 -0.17
N CYS A 16 -1.64 9.52 -0.59
CA CYS A 16 -1.38 8.38 0.28
C CYS A 16 0.10 7.98 0.26
N PRO A 17 0.91 8.44 1.23
CA PRO A 17 2.25 7.91 1.42
C PRO A 17 2.16 6.52 2.06
N LYS A 18 2.99 5.59 1.57
CA LYS A 18 3.06 4.21 2.04
C LYS A 18 4.50 3.79 2.27
N ILE A 19 4.79 3.24 3.44
CA ILE A 19 6.07 2.62 3.75
C ILE A 19 5.81 1.25 4.37
N PHE A 20 6.42 0.22 3.80
CA PHE A 20 6.16 -1.17 4.17
C PHE A 20 7.29 -1.75 5.04
N ASN A 21 6.92 -2.58 6.01
CA ASN A 21 7.85 -3.37 6.82
C ASN A 21 7.26 -4.76 7.05
N GLY A 22 7.60 -5.69 6.19
CA GLY A 22 7.14 -7.07 6.24
C GLY A 22 7.85 -7.93 7.27
N GLY A 23 7.44 -9.20 7.37
CA GLY A 23 8.08 -10.18 8.24
C GLY A 23 7.87 -9.92 9.73
N LYS A 24 6.76 -9.26 10.10
CA LYS A 24 6.44 -8.97 11.50
C LYS A 24 5.46 -9.98 12.06
N GLN A 25 5.45 -10.07 13.39
CA GLN A 25 4.51 -10.87 14.16
C GLN A 25 3.74 -9.97 15.11
N ALA A 26 2.44 -10.21 15.23
CA ALA A 26 1.59 -9.57 16.23
C ALA A 26 1.30 -10.55 17.37
N VAL A 27 1.18 -10.01 18.60
CA VAL A 27 0.93 -10.77 19.83
C VAL A 27 -0.09 -10.04 20.69
N TYR A 28 -1.06 -10.82 21.25
CA TYR A 28 -2.03 -10.36 22.23
C TYR A 28 -2.48 -11.54 23.11
N GLY A 29 -2.46 -11.38 24.45
CA GLY A 29 -3.04 -12.34 25.40
C GLY A 29 -2.58 -13.79 25.22
N GLY A 30 -1.36 -14.03 24.78
CA GLY A 30 -0.84 -15.39 24.51
C GLY A 30 -1.06 -15.85 23.06
N TYR A 31 -1.92 -15.21 22.29
CA TYR A 31 -2.12 -15.46 20.86
C TYR A 31 -1.09 -14.72 20.03
N LYS A 32 -0.67 -15.32 18.92
CA LYS A 32 0.30 -14.75 17.99
C LYS A 32 -0.04 -15.06 16.53
N THR A 33 0.29 -14.13 15.63
CA THR A 33 0.21 -14.36 14.18
C THR A 33 1.45 -15.11 13.68
N ASN A 34 1.42 -15.53 12.42
CA ASN A 34 2.65 -15.92 11.72
C ASN A 34 3.57 -14.70 11.54
N PRO A 35 4.90 -14.91 11.40
CA PRO A 35 5.86 -13.81 11.21
C PRO A 35 5.93 -13.32 9.77
N ASN A 36 4.78 -13.18 9.11
CA ASN A 36 4.63 -12.72 7.72
C ASN A 36 3.73 -11.48 7.60
N LEU A 37 3.39 -10.85 8.72
CA LEU A 37 2.57 -9.65 8.76
C LEU A 37 3.33 -8.45 8.20
N SER A 38 2.64 -7.60 7.43
CA SER A 38 3.16 -6.32 6.96
C SER A 38 2.63 -5.16 7.80
N ILE A 39 3.55 -4.36 8.36
CA ILE A 39 3.20 -3.06 8.92
C ILE A 39 3.30 -2.04 7.81
N VAL A 40 2.27 -1.22 7.66
CA VAL A 40 2.21 -0.12 6.69
C VAL A 40 2.10 1.20 7.43
N GLY A 41 3.15 2.01 7.35
CA GLY A 41 3.10 3.41 7.78
C GLY A 41 2.41 4.25 6.72
N THR A 42 1.28 4.89 7.06
CA THR A 42 0.44 5.59 6.09
C THR A 42 -0.40 6.70 6.74
N ASN A 43 -1.40 7.21 6.03
CA ASN A 43 -2.36 8.20 6.49
C ASN A 43 -3.81 7.74 6.25
N LYS A 44 -4.78 8.64 6.47
CA LYS A 44 -6.22 8.38 6.31
C LYS A 44 -6.62 7.98 4.88
N ASP A 45 -5.89 8.44 3.88
CA ASP A 45 -6.23 8.24 2.46
C ASP A 45 -5.93 6.82 1.97
N PHE A 46 -5.25 6.00 2.81
CA PHE A 46 -4.92 4.62 2.46
C PHE A 46 -6.14 3.80 2.06
N LEU A 47 -7.25 3.93 2.79
CA LEU A 47 -8.45 3.15 2.53
C LEU A 47 -9.05 3.46 1.17
N ALA A 48 -9.20 4.74 0.85
CA ALA A 48 -9.75 5.19 -0.43
C ALA A 48 -8.89 4.74 -1.60
N VAL A 49 -7.58 5.02 -1.55
CA VAL A 49 -6.64 4.71 -2.63
C VAL A 49 -6.49 3.19 -2.86
N ASN A 50 -6.56 2.37 -1.80
CA ASN A 50 -6.39 0.93 -1.91
C ASN A 50 -7.71 0.14 -1.80
N GLN A 51 -8.87 0.82 -1.88
CA GLN A 51 -10.20 0.19 -1.86
C GLN A 51 -10.43 -0.73 -0.66
N HIS A 52 -9.99 -0.30 0.53
CA HIS A 52 -10.31 -0.95 1.79
C HIS A 52 -11.47 -0.26 2.49
N ASN A 53 -12.23 -1.01 3.28
CA ASN A 53 -13.30 -0.50 4.12
C ASN A 53 -13.04 -0.86 5.60
N ILE A 54 -13.63 -0.10 6.50
CA ILE A 54 -13.64 -0.42 7.94
C ILE A 54 -14.83 -1.32 8.24
N GLU A 55 -14.59 -2.43 8.96
CA GLU A 55 -15.64 -3.29 9.52
C GLU A 55 -16.01 -2.86 10.94
N LEU A 56 -15.01 -2.56 11.77
CA LEU A 56 -15.19 -2.15 13.16
C LEU A 56 -14.31 -0.94 13.49
N GLY A 57 -14.84 -0.04 14.31
CA GLY A 57 -14.09 1.11 14.80
C GLY A 57 -13.93 2.21 13.75
N ARG A 58 -12.74 2.78 13.64
CA ARG A 58 -12.45 3.90 12.74
C ARG A 58 -11.12 3.75 12.00
N ASN A 59 -10.98 4.51 10.94
CA ASN A 59 -9.72 4.71 10.21
C ASN A 59 -8.75 5.61 11.00
N LEU A 60 -7.50 5.69 10.52
CA LEU A 60 -6.56 6.75 10.88
C LEU A 60 -7.15 8.11 10.52
N ASN A 61 -6.82 9.13 11.29
CA ASN A 61 -7.16 10.52 11.01
C ASN A 61 -5.91 11.41 11.02
N ASP A 62 -6.09 12.69 10.67
CA ASP A 62 -4.98 13.65 10.59
C ASP A 62 -4.29 13.84 11.94
N GLU A 63 -5.04 13.84 13.04
CA GLU A 63 -4.46 13.95 14.39
C GLU A 63 -3.60 12.74 14.76
N ASP A 64 -3.99 11.52 14.36
CA ASP A 64 -3.19 10.32 14.62
C ASP A 64 -1.82 10.45 13.93
N VAL A 65 -1.80 11.03 12.72
CA VAL A 65 -0.57 11.30 11.96
C VAL A 65 0.21 12.46 12.56
N GLU A 66 -0.44 13.55 12.87
CA GLU A 66 0.20 14.77 13.41
C GLU A 66 0.90 14.49 14.74
N PHE A 67 0.22 13.80 15.66
CA PHE A 67 0.75 13.50 16.99
C PHE A 67 1.49 12.16 17.08
N ALA A 68 1.73 11.48 15.95
CA ALA A 68 2.39 10.18 15.90
C ALA A 68 1.82 9.19 16.94
N ARG A 69 0.49 9.12 17.04
CA ARG A 69 -0.20 8.29 18.04
C ARG A 69 0.14 6.81 17.85
N SER A 70 0.32 6.10 18.98
CA SER A 70 0.54 4.64 18.97
C SER A 70 -0.78 3.89 18.76
N VAL A 71 -1.37 4.05 17.58
CA VAL A 71 -2.63 3.41 17.19
C VAL A 71 -2.44 2.54 15.94
N VAL A 72 -3.32 1.55 15.78
CA VAL A 72 -3.27 0.63 14.64
C VAL A 72 -4.66 0.26 14.16
N VAL A 73 -4.82 0.18 12.84
CA VAL A 73 -5.96 -0.48 12.19
C VAL A 73 -5.46 -1.83 11.69
N ILE A 74 -6.09 -2.92 12.09
CA ILE A 74 -5.66 -4.28 11.80
C ILE A 74 -6.52 -4.94 10.72
N GLY A 75 -5.90 -5.76 9.88
CA GLY A 75 -6.61 -6.59 8.91
C GLY A 75 -7.27 -7.82 9.53
N GLN A 76 -8.14 -8.47 8.77
CA GLN A 76 -8.95 -9.61 9.23
C GLN A 76 -8.13 -10.82 9.69
N ASP A 77 -7.01 -11.10 9.04
CA ASP A 77 -6.17 -12.23 9.42
C ASP A 77 -5.55 -12.03 10.81
N ILE A 78 -5.19 -10.78 11.14
CA ILE A 78 -4.68 -10.44 12.47
C ILE A 78 -5.80 -10.54 13.50
N LYS A 79 -6.99 -10.01 13.21
CA LYS A 79 -8.17 -10.12 14.08
C LYS A 79 -8.47 -11.57 14.41
N LYS A 80 -8.62 -12.44 13.40
CA LYS A 80 -8.95 -13.86 13.58
C LYS A 80 -7.93 -14.60 14.42
N ARG A 81 -6.65 -14.26 14.29
CA ARG A 81 -5.55 -14.91 15.02
C ARG A 81 -5.40 -14.47 16.46
N LEU A 82 -5.55 -13.16 16.71
CA LEU A 82 -5.34 -12.59 18.04
C LEU A 82 -6.60 -12.59 18.90
N PHE A 83 -7.78 -12.54 18.28
CA PHE A 83 -9.10 -12.47 18.94
C PHE A 83 -10.00 -13.61 18.45
N PRO A 84 -9.70 -14.88 18.80
CA PRO A 84 -10.46 -16.03 18.32
C PRO A 84 -11.87 -16.08 18.92
N ASN A 85 -12.10 -15.42 20.06
CA ASN A 85 -13.44 -15.33 20.65
C ASN A 85 -14.26 -14.27 19.90
N PRO A 86 -15.37 -14.64 19.23
CA PRO A 86 -16.18 -13.69 18.46
C PRO A 86 -16.86 -12.60 19.32
N ASN A 87 -17.01 -12.87 20.62
CA ASN A 87 -17.60 -11.91 21.57
C ASN A 87 -16.58 -10.90 22.12
N GLU A 88 -15.29 -11.09 21.85
CA GLU A 88 -14.23 -10.19 22.28
C GLU A 88 -13.98 -9.13 21.21
N SER A 89 -14.27 -7.85 21.55
CA SER A 89 -13.93 -6.74 20.65
C SER A 89 -12.42 -6.48 20.67
N PRO A 90 -11.77 -6.39 19.50
CA PRO A 90 -10.37 -5.98 19.40
C PRO A 90 -10.17 -4.49 19.68
N LEU A 91 -11.23 -3.66 19.60
CA LEU A 91 -11.13 -2.22 19.78
C LEU A 91 -10.64 -1.87 21.19
N ASP A 92 -9.80 -0.84 21.25
CA ASP A 92 -9.14 -0.33 22.46
C ASP A 92 -8.19 -1.31 23.17
N LYS A 93 -7.98 -2.49 22.62
CA LYS A 93 -6.96 -3.43 23.10
C LYS A 93 -5.57 -3.01 22.65
N PHE A 94 -4.58 -3.34 23.48
CA PHE A 94 -3.18 -3.09 23.16
C PHE A 94 -2.54 -4.34 22.61
N VAL A 95 -2.14 -4.29 21.34
CA VAL A 95 -1.45 -5.38 20.64
C VAL A 95 0.03 -5.03 20.45
N LYS A 96 0.90 -6.03 20.54
CA LYS A 96 2.33 -5.85 20.27
C LYS A 96 2.64 -6.35 18.86
N ILE A 97 3.13 -5.46 17.98
CA ILE A 97 3.47 -5.78 16.59
C ILE A 97 4.91 -5.41 16.33
N GLY A 98 5.72 -6.37 15.88
CA GLY A 98 7.15 -6.11 15.62
C GLY A 98 7.91 -5.56 16.82
N GLY A 99 7.51 -5.94 18.04
CA GLY A 99 8.11 -5.47 19.28
C GLY A 99 7.56 -4.15 19.83
N LYS A 100 6.68 -3.45 19.11
CA LYS A 100 6.07 -2.18 19.50
C LYS A 100 4.61 -2.36 19.89
N THR A 101 4.12 -1.57 20.84
CA THR A 101 2.74 -1.65 21.33
C THR A 101 1.86 -0.59 20.70
N TYR A 102 0.71 -1.00 20.20
CA TYR A 102 -0.30 -0.13 19.58
C TYR A 102 -1.69 -0.40 20.13
N ARG A 103 -2.50 0.63 20.29
CA ARG A 103 -3.91 0.52 20.59
C ARG A 103 -4.70 0.27 19.30
N VAL A 104 -5.49 -0.78 19.26
CA VAL A 104 -6.37 -1.08 18.11
C VAL A 104 -7.51 -0.07 18.07
N ILE A 105 -7.64 0.67 16.98
CA ILE A 105 -8.70 1.68 16.77
C ILE A 105 -9.68 1.27 15.67
N GLY A 106 -9.32 0.29 14.86
CA GLY A 106 -10.17 -0.19 13.79
C GLY A 106 -9.76 -1.55 13.28
N VAL A 107 -10.69 -2.18 12.58
CA VAL A 107 -10.50 -3.45 11.87
C VAL A 107 -10.97 -3.25 10.44
N LEU A 108 -10.16 -3.65 9.48
CA LEU A 108 -10.52 -3.63 8.07
C LEU A 108 -11.56 -4.71 7.76
N ALA A 109 -12.48 -4.41 6.85
CA ALA A 109 -13.32 -5.42 6.23
C ALA A 109 -12.45 -6.40 5.44
N ALA A 110 -12.89 -7.66 5.36
CA ALA A 110 -12.20 -8.66 4.57
C ALA A 110 -12.17 -8.26 3.09
N LYS A 111 -11.01 -8.28 2.50
CA LYS A 111 -10.81 -8.04 1.06
C LYS A 111 -10.44 -9.33 0.32
N GLY A 112 -9.86 -10.28 1.05
CA GLY A 112 -9.29 -11.50 0.48
C GLY A 112 -7.96 -11.23 -0.20
N GLY A 113 -7.54 -12.14 -1.05
CA GLY A 113 -6.31 -12.03 -1.81
C GLY A 113 -6.36 -12.92 -3.04
N ALA A 114 -5.56 -12.58 -4.06
CA ALA A 114 -5.38 -13.39 -5.25
C ALA A 114 -4.12 -14.24 -5.13
N PHE A 115 -4.12 -15.41 -5.73
CA PHE A 115 -2.94 -16.28 -5.86
C PHE A 115 -2.19 -16.59 -4.56
N GLY A 116 -2.91 -16.79 -3.44
CA GLY A 116 -2.30 -17.19 -2.16
C GLY A 116 -1.69 -16.06 -1.34
N THR A 117 -1.78 -14.82 -1.78
CA THR A 117 -1.46 -13.63 -0.97
C THR A 117 -2.73 -13.12 -0.31
N SER A 118 -2.65 -12.70 0.95
CA SER A 118 -3.79 -12.11 1.66
C SER A 118 -3.58 -10.61 1.83
N ASP A 119 -4.50 -9.83 1.27
CA ASP A 119 -4.58 -8.39 1.51
C ASP A 119 -5.08 -8.06 2.93
N ASP A 120 -5.47 -9.11 3.70
CA ASP A 120 -6.00 -9.00 5.06
C ASP A 120 -4.92 -9.17 6.15
N ASN A 121 -3.67 -9.49 5.77
CA ASN A 121 -2.55 -9.69 6.70
C ASN A 121 -1.67 -8.44 6.85
N LEU A 122 -2.29 -7.31 7.13
CA LEU A 122 -1.62 -6.02 7.25
C LEU A 122 -2.08 -5.25 8.50
N ALA A 123 -1.21 -4.35 8.97
CA ALA A 123 -1.46 -3.44 10.08
C ALA A 123 -1.11 -2.02 9.66
N LEU A 124 -2.10 -1.12 9.66
CA LEU A 124 -1.91 0.30 9.31
C LEU A 124 -1.60 1.11 10.55
N ILE A 125 -0.51 1.85 10.54
CA ILE A 125 -0.13 2.80 11.59
C ILE A 125 0.13 4.18 10.98
N PRO A 126 0.03 5.27 11.75
CA PRO A 126 0.41 6.59 11.26
C PRO A 126 1.85 6.59 10.74
N ILE A 127 2.10 7.19 9.57
CA ILE A 127 3.44 7.21 8.96
C ILE A 127 4.46 7.90 9.86
N THR A 128 4.05 8.90 10.60
CA THR A 128 4.90 9.59 11.59
C THR A 128 5.26 8.66 12.74
N ARG A 129 4.31 7.84 13.22
CA ARG A 129 4.57 6.81 14.22
C ARG A 129 5.51 5.73 13.68
N TYR A 130 5.35 5.34 12.42
CA TYR A 130 6.27 4.40 11.77
C TYR A 130 7.72 4.91 11.83
N PHE A 131 7.95 6.21 11.54
CA PHE A 131 9.31 6.79 11.61
C PHE A 131 9.88 6.81 13.02
N VAL A 132 9.05 7.03 14.03
CA VAL A 132 9.47 6.96 15.44
C VAL A 132 9.89 5.54 15.82
N ASP A 133 9.14 4.53 15.38
CA ASP A 133 9.36 3.14 15.81
C ASP A 133 10.44 2.41 14.99
N TYR A 134 10.58 2.71 13.71
CA TYR A 134 11.42 1.95 12.76
C TYR A 134 12.46 2.80 12.02
N GLY A 135 12.50 4.12 12.28
CA GLY A 135 13.41 5.05 11.61
C GLY A 135 12.95 5.43 10.19
N LYS A 136 13.58 6.48 9.67
CA LYS A 136 13.27 7.06 8.35
C LYS A 136 14.40 6.94 7.31
N TYR A 137 15.61 6.53 7.75
CA TYR A 137 16.78 6.47 6.88
C TYR A 137 16.81 5.16 6.08
N ASN A 138 17.30 5.23 4.83
CA ASN A 138 17.42 4.10 3.91
C ASN A 138 16.10 3.35 3.71
N ARG A 139 15.00 4.10 3.56
CA ARG A 139 13.65 3.57 3.34
C ARG A 139 13.05 4.18 2.09
N SER A 140 12.57 3.35 1.20
CA SER A 140 11.74 3.80 0.08
C SER A 140 10.32 4.08 0.55
N ILE A 141 9.78 5.20 0.12
CA ILE A 141 8.39 5.59 0.39
C ILE A 141 7.66 5.62 -0.95
N ASN A 142 6.62 4.84 -1.07
CA ASN A 142 5.72 4.91 -2.20
C ASN A 142 4.66 5.97 -1.91
N VAL A 143 4.41 6.86 -2.86
CA VAL A 143 3.34 7.86 -2.75
C VAL A 143 2.32 7.60 -3.85
N ALA A 144 1.11 7.23 -3.47
CA ALA A 144 0.01 7.13 -4.41
C ALA A 144 -0.78 8.45 -4.38
N ILE A 145 -1.02 9.00 -5.56
CA ILE A 145 -1.74 10.27 -5.76
C ILE A 145 -2.95 9.95 -6.62
N GLN A 146 -4.13 10.27 -6.14
CA GLN A 146 -5.37 10.12 -6.89
C GLN A 146 -5.76 11.47 -7.48
N ALA A 147 -5.91 11.53 -8.80
CA ALA A 147 -6.45 12.71 -9.48
C ALA A 147 -7.95 12.89 -9.15
N LYS A 148 -8.43 14.12 -9.17
CA LYS A 148 -9.84 14.45 -8.89
C LYS A 148 -10.81 13.88 -9.94
N SER A 149 -10.32 13.70 -11.16
CA SER A 149 -11.08 13.13 -12.27
C SER A 149 -10.13 12.55 -13.32
N GLN A 150 -10.67 11.70 -14.20
CA GLN A 150 -9.92 11.19 -15.34
C GLN A 150 -9.40 12.32 -16.25
N ALA A 151 -10.20 13.36 -16.43
CA ALA A 151 -9.78 14.53 -17.24
C ALA A 151 -8.59 15.32 -16.64
N GLU A 152 -8.40 15.24 -15.33
CA GLU A 152 -7.28 15.90 -14.64
C GLU A 152 -6.07 14.98 -14.42
N PHE A 153 -6.14 13.72 -14.85
CA PHE A 153 -5.11 12.72 -14.56
C PHE A 153 -3.73 13.14 -15.08
N GLU A 154 -3.61 13.43 -16.38
CA GLU A 154 -2.35 13.86 -17.02
C GLU A 154 -1.76 15.09 -16.36
N LYS A 155 -2.61 16.11 -16.13
CA LYS A 155 -2.19 17.34 -15.45
C LYS A 155 -1.71 17.08 -14.01
N THR A 156 -2.37 16.17 -13.30
CA THR A 156 -1.98 15.81 -11.93
C THR A 156 -0.66 15.05 -11.94
N MET A 157 -0.45 14.16 -12.91
CA MET A 157 0.78 13.42 -13.12
C MET A 157 1.96 14.36 -13.40
N ASP A 158 1.83 15.28 -14.37
CA ASP A 158 2.87 16.25 -14.71
C ASP A 158 3.27 17.11 -13.50
N LYS A 159 2.29 17.57 -12.73
CA LYS A 159 2.54 18.33 -11.51
C LYS A 159 3.22 17.49 -10.43
N ALA A 160 2.85 16.21 -10.30
CA ALA A 160 3.48 15.31 -9.34
C ALA A 160 4.96 15.07 -9.70
N ILE A 161 5.27 14.89 -10.99
CA ILE A 161 6.63 14.78 -11.50
C ILE A 161 7.43 16.04 -11.18
N GLY A 162 6.91 17.21 -11.56
CA GLY A 162 7.57 18.48 -11.31
C GLY A 162 7.81 18.75 -9.81
N ALA A 163 6.80 18.48 -8.97
CA ALA A 163 6.93 18.61 -7.53
C ALA A 163 7.95 17.63 -6.95
N MET A 164 8.03 16.40 -7.46
CA MET A 164 9.00 15.41 -7.03
C MET A 164 10.43 15.83 -7.41
N ARG A 165 10.66 16.33 -8.64
CA ARG A 165 11.95 16.89 -9.07
C ARG A 165 12.41 18.01 -8.13
N VAL A 166 11.50 18.95 -7.77
CA VAL A 166 11.79 20.02 -6.79
C VAL A 166 12.15 19.47 -5.40
N VAL A 167 11.45 18.42 -4.93
CA VAL A 167 11.73 17.79 -3.63
C VAL A 167 13.07 17.07 -3.62
N ARG A 168 13.45 16.48 -4.76
CA ARG A 168 14.73 15.77 -4.97
C ARG A 168 15.88 16.71 -5.25
N GLY A 169 15.61 17.94 -5.70
CA GLY A 169 16.61 18.94 -6.06
C GLY A 169 17.25 18.68 -7.41
N LEU A 170 16.52 18.05 -8.34
CA LEU A 170 17.01 17.73 -9.68
C LEU A 170 17.04 18.98 -10.57
N GLU A 171 18.13 19.15 -11.29
CA GLU A 171 18.27 20.19 -12.32
C GLU A 171 17.44 19.85 -13.57
N ALA A 172 17.24 20.83 -14.46
CA ALA A 172 16.34 20.67 -15.61
C ALA A 172 16.77 19.58 -16.60
N ASP A 173 18.06 19.36 -16.74
CA ASP A 173 18.72 18.38 -17.64
C ASP A 173 19.00 17.03 -16.96
N GLU A 174 18.78 16.89 -15.67
CA GLU A 174 18.93 15.62 -14.98
C GLU A 174 17.75 14.67 -15.21
N GLU A 175 18.01 13.38 -15.33
CA GLU A 175 17.00 12.34 -15.38
C GLU A 175 16.30 12.19 -14.01
N ASN A 176 15.08 11.66 -14.03
CA ASN A 176 14.37 11.37 -12.78
C ASN A 176 15.05 10.24 -12.02
N ASP A 177 15.36 10.45 -10.74
CA ASP A 177 15.90 9.44 -9.82
C ASP A 177 14.80 8.72 -9.03
N PHE A 178 13.57 8.73 -9.55
CA PHE A 178 12.37 8.10 -9.00
C PHE A 178 11.54 7.46 -10.11
N GLU A 179 10.81 6.43 -9.74
CA GLU A 179 9.92 5.70 -10.65
C GLU A 179 8.49 6.20 -10.55
N ILE A 180 7.79 6.18 -11.68
CA ILE A 180 6.39 6.58 -11.80
C ILE A 180 5.62 5.43 -12.41
N TYR A 181 4.56 5.03 -11.74
CA TYR A 181 3.63 4.02 -12.22
C TYR A 181 2.26 4.64 -12.37
N SER A 182 1.68 4.55 -13.56
CA SER A 182 0.27 4.88 -13.80
C SER A 182 -0.53 3.59 -14.00
N ASN A 183 -1.85 3.65 -13.82
CA ASN A 183 -2.70 2.51 -14.13
C ASN A 183 -2.58 2.11 -15.61
N ASP A 184 -2.48 3.09 -16.50
CA ASP A 184 -2.36 2.84 -17.94
C ASP A 184 -1.01 2.18 -18.29
N SER A 185 0.09 2.57 -17.65
CA SER A 185 1.38 1.93 -17.84
C SER A 185 1.40 0.48 -17.33
N LEU A 186 0.65 0.17 -16.26
CA LEU A 186 0.49 -1.19 -15.79
C LEU A 186 -0.33 -2.04 -16.77
N ILE A 187 -1.43 -1.50 -17.30
CA ILE A 187 -2.28 -2.18 -18.29
C ILE A 187 -1.46 -2.49 -19.54
N SER A 188 -0.73 -1.51 -20.10
CA SER A 188 0.12 -1.73 -21.29
C SER A 188 1.19 -2.81 -21.06
N THR A 189 1.81 -2.82 -19.87
CA THR A 189 2.78 -3.86 -19.52
C THR A 189 2.14 -5.25 -19.44
N PHE A 190 0.92 -5.35 -18.90
CA PHE A 190 0.18 -6.62 -18.89
C PHE A 190 -0.22 -7.07 -20.31
N GLU A 191 -0.64 -6.16 -21.17
CA GLU A 191 -0.97 -6.45 -22.56
C GLU A 191 0.24 -6.92 -23.35
N GLU A 192 1.40 -6.32 -23.17
CA GLU A 192 2.66 -6.77 -23.76
C GLU A 192 3.04 -8.19 -23.33
N ILE A 193 2.97 -8.48 -22.01
CA ILE A 193 3.25 -9.80 -21.47
C ILE A 193 2.23 -10.83 -22.02
N ALA A 194 0.96 -10.50 -22.02
CA ALA A 194 -0.09 -11.36 -22.56
C ALA A 194 0.08 -11.59 -24.08
N GLY A 195 0.46 -10.55 -24.83
CA GLY A 195 0.78 -10.64 -26.26
C GLY A 195 1.99 -11.54 -26.57
N ILE A 196 3.02 -11.51 -25.72
CA ILE A 196 4.18 -12.41 -25.84
C ILE A 196 3.77 -13.88 -25.60
N VAL A 197 2.91 -14.14 -24.63
CA VAL A 197 2.41 -15.50 -24.34
C VAL A 197 1.58 -16.04 -25.49
N THR A 198 0.64 -15.27 -26.04
CA THR A 198 -0.20 -15.68 -27.17
C THR A 198 0.61 -15.91 -28.45
N ASN A 199 1.62 -15.10 -28.73
CA ASN A 199 2.49 -15.29 -29.88
C ASN A 199 3.38 -16.55 -29.77
N ARG A 200 3.78 -16.94 -28.55
CA ARG A 200 4.51 -18.19 -28.31
C ARG A 200 3.65 -19.42 -28.54
N GLU A 201 2.38 -19.40 -28.17
CA GLU A 201 1.46 -20.51 -28.41
C GLU A 201 1.14 -20.66 -29.89
N HIS A 202 1.00 -19.56 -30.64
CA HIS A 202 0.79 -19.61 -32.09
C HIS A 202 2.01 -20.11 -32.86
N SER A 203 3.23 -19.74 -32.45
CA SER A 203 4.45 -20.22 -33.10
C SER A 203 4.73 -21.72 -32.85
N SER A 204 4.35 -22.24 -31.67
CA SER A 204 4.47 -23.66 -31.35
C SER A 204 3.41 -24.53 -32.05
N SER A 205 2.22 -24.01 -32.33
CA SER A 205 1.17 -24.74 -33.05
C SER A 205 1.39 -24.80 -34.57
N VAL A 206 2.09 -23.82 -35.15
CA VAL A 206 2.44 -23.81 -36.58
C VAL A 206 3.59 -24.77 -36.90
N SER A 207 4.51 -25.03 -35.97
CA SER A 207 5.64 -25.96 -36.18
C SER A 207 5.22 -27.45 -36.14
N LEU A 208 4.12 -27.79 -35.51
CA LEU A 208 3.58 -29.15 -35.44
C LEU A 208 2.77 -29.58 -36.67
N ARG A 209 2.34 -28.65 -37.56
CA ARG A 209 1.64 -28.97 -38.81
C ARG A 209 2.56 -29.19 -40.02
N SER A 210 3.81 -28.79 -39.96
CA SER A 210 4.78 -28.99 -41.07
C SER A 210 5.55 -30.30 -41.00
N SER A 211 5.45 -31.09 -39.93
CA SER A 211 6.14 -32.37 -39.76
C SER A 211 5.28 -33.61 -40.07
N LEU A 212 4.05 -33.44 -40.58
CA LEU A 212 3.13 -34.53 -40.91
C LEU A 212 2.81 -34.66 -42.45
N GLN A 213 3.60 -34.02 -43.30
CA GLN A 213 3.55 -34.23 -44.77
C GLN A 213 4.96 -34.48 -45.29
N ALA A 214 5.46 -35.72 -45.11
CA ALA A 214 6.46 -36.36 -45.93
C ALA A 214 6.34 -37.88 -45.82
#